data_36058b7c0c5b717aff6af8bec7a47929
#
_entry.id   36058b7c0c5b717aff6af8bec7a47929
#
_cell.length_a   1.000
_cell.length_b   1.000
_cell.length_c   1.000
_cell.angle_alpha   90.00
_cell.angle_beta   90.00
_cell.angle_gamma   90.00
#
_symmetry.space_group_name_H-M   'P 1'
#
loop_
_entity.id
_entity.type
_entity.pdbx_description
1 polymer ?
#
loop_
_entity_poly.entity_id
_entity_poly.type
_entity_poly.pdbx_seq_one_letter_code
_entity_poly.pdbx_strand_id
1 'polypeptide(L)'
;MKRYTLLTADMDGTVLNTRKEITPRTAGAIHQALADGWEVLFATGRCLAEVRPYLADFPDMRYLLCHSGATVTDLRTGQDLCSLPIDPATVEKVLAVTADADAAAVFFLGNELYIEERFRGRMPYFGCQCFEALYEKCAHWVPDRDALLAEHIHDVRKLNFFFHDHAEWLR
;
A
#
# COMPACT_ATOMS: atom_id res chain seq x y z
N MET A 1 35.64 2.24 -8.93
CA MET A 1 34.73 1.21 -8.39
C MET A 1 33.51 1.92 -7.81
N LYS A 2 32.29 1.60 -8.30
CA LYS A 2 31.04 2.08 -7.66
C LYS A 2 31.00 1.51 -6.24
N ARG A 3 30.83 2.36 -5.26
CA ARG A 3 30.77 1.96 -3.85
C ARG A 3 29.36 1.51 -3.44
N TYR A 4 28.35 1.95 -4.20
CA TYR A 4 26.95 1.64 -4.02
C TYR A 4 26.31 1.41 -5.38
N THR A 5 25.36 0.47 -5.45
CA THR A 5 24.65 0.09 -6.68
C THR A 5 23.14 0.00 -6.46
N LEU A 6 22.67 0.30 -5.26
CA LEU A 6 21.25 0.29 -4.88
C LEU A 6 20.86 1.65 -4.34
N LEU A 7 19.75 2.19 -4.87
CA LEU A 7 19.05 3.37 -4.37
C LEU A 7 17.64 2.95 -3.95
N THR A 8 17.34 3.15 -2.69
CA THR A 8 15.99 2.94 -2.14
C THR A 8 15.39 4.30 -1.77
N ALA A 9 14.20 4.60 -2.26
CA ALA A 9 13.52 5.88 -2.03
C ALA A 9 12.10 5.65 -1.51
N ASP A 10 11.73 6.36 -0.44
CA ASP A 10 10.33 6.45 -0.01
C ASP A 10 9.51 7.27 -1.00
N MET A 11 8.20 6.98 -1.07
CA MET A 11 7.32 7.65 -2.03
C MET A 11 6.68 8.90 -1.45
N ASP A 12 5.91 8.78 -0.37
CA ASP A 12 5.05 9.87 0.11
C ASP A 12 5.86 10.93 0.87
N GLY A 13 5.94 12.16 0.29
CA GLY A 13 6.75 13.24 0.84
C GLY A 13 8.23 13.19 0.46
N THR A 14 8.66 12.19 -0.33
CA THR A 14 10.04 12.04 -0.82
C THR A 14 10.07 12.07 -2.35
N VAL A 15 9.63 11.02 -3.02
CA VAL A 15 9.55 10.96 -4.49
C VAL A 15 8.30 11.70 -5.00
N LEU A 16 7.18 11.57 -4.27
CA LEU A 16 5.93 12.24 -4.57
C LEU A 16 5.86 13.62 -3.92
N ASN A 17 5.47 14.62 -4.71
CA ASN A 17 5.16 15.95 -4.21
C ASN A 17 3.81 15.99 -3.45
N THR A 18 3.40 17.19 -2.98
CA THR A 18 2.12 17.37 -2.26
C THR A 18 0.88 17.09 -3.12
N ARG A 19 1.01 17.07 -4.45
CA ARG A 19 -0.05 16.69 -5.40
C ARG A 19 -0.04 15.20 -5.73
N LYS A 20 0.82 14.43 -5.05
CA LYS A 20 1.02 12.99 -5.31
C LYS A 20 1.53 12.70 -6.73
N GLU A 21 2.39 13.56 -7.25
CA GLU A 21 3.01 13.43 -8.57
C GLU A 21 4.54 13.31 -8.45
N ILE A 22 5.14 12.53 -9.35
CA ILE A 22 6.59 12.52 -9.54
C ILE A 22 6.94 13.68 -10.47
N THR A 23 7.75 14.64 -10.00
CA THR A 23 8.13 15.78 -10.83
C THR A 23 9.05 15.37 -11.96
N PRO A 24 9.08 16.10 -13.12
CA PRO A 24 10.00 15.79 -14.22
C PRO A 24 11.46 15.75 -13.78
N ARG A 25 11.85 16.58 -12.81
CA ARG A 25 13.21 16.60 -12.26
C ARG A 25 13.51 15.31 -11.49
N THR A 26 12.58 14.85 -10.67
CA THR A 26 12.71 13.60 -9.90
C THR A 26 12.74 12.40 -10.85
N ALA A 27 11.81 12.34 -11.81
CA ALA A 27 11.77 11.28 -12.82
C ALA A 27 13.09 11.21 -13.62
N GLY A 28 13.59 12.35 -14.07
CA GLY A 28 14.88 12.43 -14.79
C GLY A 28 16.06 11.91 -13.96
N ALA A 29 16.10 12.19 -12.66
CA ALA A 29 17.13 11.67 -11.77
C ALA A 29 17.05 10.15 -11.59
N ILE A 30 15.82 9.59 -11.49
CA ILE A 30 15.60 8.15 -11.41
C ILE A 30 16.03 7.47 -12.71
N HIS A 31 15.63 7.97 -13.86
CA HIS A 31 16.04 7.45 -15.17
C HIS A 31 17.56 7.48 -15.34
N GLN A 32 18.21 8.56 -14.92
CA GLN A 32 19.67 8.65 -15.00
C GLN A 32 20.34 7.60 -14.10
N ALA A 33 19.85 7.39 -12.88
CA ALA A 33 20.38 6.37 -11.98
C ALA A 33 20.24 4.96 -12.57
N LEU A 34 19.07 4.64 -13.15
CA LEU A 34 18.82 3.36 -13.84
C LEU A 34 19.76 3.19 -15.03
N ALA A 35 19.92 4.23 -15.87
CA ALA A 35 20.82 4.21 -17.02
C ALA A 35 22.30 4.04 -16.62
N ASP A 36 22.70 4.60 -15.48
CA ASP A 36 24.04 4.42 -14.90
C ASP A 36 24.24 3.03 -14.27
N GLY A 37 23.24 2.15 -14.37
CA GLY A 37 23.25 0.78 -13.88
C GLY A 37 23.12 0.66 -12.36
N TRP A 38 22.39 1.58 -11.73
CA TRP A 38 21.94 1.40 -10.37
C TRP A 38 20.64 0.59 -10.36
N GLU A 39 20.49 -0.27 -9.35
CA GLU A 39 19.18 -0.76 -8.99
C GLU A 39 18.45 0.35 -8.23
N VAL A 40 17.28 0.75 -8.73
CA VAL A 40 16.43 1.74 -8.05
C VAL A 40 15.13 1.06 -7.66
N LEU A 41 14.68 1.25 -6.43
CA LEU A 41 13.40 0.76 -5.97
C LEU A 41 12.68 1.79 -5.08
N PHE A 42 11.36 1.77 -5.14
CA PHE A 42 10.56 2.47 -4.15
C PHE A 42 10.35 1.58 -2.91
N ALA A 43 10.44 2.19 -1.72
CA ALA A 43 10.11 1.57 -0.46
C ALA A 43 8.95 2.36 0.18
N THR A 44 7.79 1.75 0.29
CA THR A 44 6.56 2.46 0.64
C THR A 44 5.64 1.67 1.55
N GLY A 45 4.79 2.37 2.30
CA GLY A 45 3.68 1.77 3.03
C GLY A 45 2.49 1.36 2.14
N ARG A 46 2.50 1.74 0.85
CA ARG A 46 1.48 1.40 -0.14
C ARG A 46 1.57 -0.06 -0.55
N CYS A 47 0.47 -0.62 -1.10
CA CYS A 47 0.49 -1.88 -1.83
C CYS A 47 0.84 -1.67 -3.31
N LEU A 48 1.08 -2.75 -4.05
CA LEU A 48 1.40 -2.68 -5.49
C LEU A 48 0.27 -2.02 -6.29
N ALA A 49 -1.00 -2.30 -5.98
CA ALA A 49 -2.14 -1.68 -6.68
C ALA A 49 -2.11 -0.14 -6.58
N GLU A 50 -1.72 0.41 -5.43
CA GLU A 50 -1.59 1.86 -5.22
C GLU A 50 -0.36 2.46 -5.92
N VAL A 51 0.68 1.66 -6.18
CA VAL A 51 1.95 2.12 -6.80
C VAL A 51 1.94 1.95 -8.32
N ARG A 52 1.17 0.98 -8.82
CA ARG A 52 1.14 0.59 -10.25
C ARG A 52 1.04 1.77 -11.23
N PRO A 53 0.22 2.83 -10.97
CA PRO A 53 0.15 3.98 -11.88
C PRO A 53 1.48 4.73 -12.06
N TYR A 54 2.34 4.72 -11.05
CA TYR A 54 3.64 5.40 -11.10
C TYR A 54 4.71 4.55 -11.78
N LEU A 55 4.58 3.23 -11.78
CA LEU A 55 5.57 2.31 -12.38
C LEU A 55 5.59 2.39 -13.90
N ALA A 56 4.51 2.87 -14.52
CA ALA A 56 4.43 3.02 -15.96
C ALA A 56 5.55 3.90 -16.53
N ASP A 57 6.02 4.89 -15.76
CA ASP A 57 7.10 5.78 -16.14
C ASP A 57 8.50 5.16 -15.94
N PHE A 58 8.61 4.02 -15.24
CA PHE A 58 9.88 3.39 -14.86
C PHE A 58 9.92 1.90 -15.21
N PRO A 59 9.82 1.54 -16.51
CA PRO A 59 9.76 0.13 -16.94
C PRO A 59 11.03 -0.67 -16.61
N ASP A 60 12.15 0.02 -16.38
CA ASP A 60 13.42 -0.60 -16.02
C ASP A 60 13.58 -0.87 -14.52
N MET A 61 12.67 -0.34 -13.69
CA MET A 61 12.66 -0.64 -12.26
C MET A 61 12.25 -2.10 -12.04
N ARG A 62 13.09 -2.84 -11.33
CA ARG A 62 12.89 -4.28 -11.16
C ARG A 62 12.20 -4.64 -9.85
N TYR A 63 12.49 -3.94 -8.79
CA TYR A 63 12.02 -4.30 -7.46
C TYR A 63 11.15 -3.22 -6.85
N LEU A 64 10.17 -3.64 -6.06
CA LEU A 64 9.31 -2.77 -5.28
C LEU A 64 9.18 -3.33 -3.86
N LEU A 65 9.36 -2.47 -2.86
CA LEU A 65 9.15 -2.80 -1.47
C LEU A 65 7.86 -2.13 -0.99
N CYS A 66 6.85 -2.95 -0.65
CA CYS A 66 5.51 -2.54 -0.27
C CYS A 66 5.18 -2.88 1.19
N HIS A 67 4.01 -2.40 1.66
CA HIS A 67 3.44 -2.70 2.98
C HIS A 67 4.43 -2.44 4.12
N SER A 68 5.20 -1.32 4.03
CA SER A 68 6.21 -0.93 5.03
C SER A 68 7.29 -2.01 5.26
N GLY A 69 7.61 -2.79 4.23
CA GLY A 69 8.63 -3.84 4.26
C GLY A 69 8.10 -5.26 4.34
N ALA A 70 6.77 -5.47 4.44
CA ALA A 70 6.21 -6.81 4.50
C ALA A 70 6.27 -7.57 3.16
N THR A 71 6.46 -6.85 2.03
CA THR A 71 6.52 -7.47 0.71
C THR A 71 7.63 -6.87 -0.13
N VAL A 72 8.40 -7.71 -0.82
CA VAL A 72 9.33 -7.32 -1.88
C VAL A 72 8.94 -8.07 -3.15
N THR A 73 8.51 -7.33 -4.17
CA THR A 73 8.04 -7.89 -5.45
C THR A 73 9.08 -7.68 -6.55
N ASP A 74 9.38 -8.72 -7.32
CA ASP A 74 10.08 -8.60 -8.61
C ASP A 74 9.06 -8.21 -9.69
N LEU A 75 9.10 -6.96 -10.14
CA LEU A 75 8.16 -6.40 -11.10
C LEU A 75 8.23 -7.04 -12.49
N ARG A 76 9.34 -7.71 -12.83
CA ARG A 76 9.49 -8.41 -14.12
C ARG A 76 8.74 -9.74 -14.14
N THR A 77 8.70 -10.42 -13.01
CA THR A 77 8.03 -11.74 -12.90
C THR A 77 6.66 -11.64 -12.26
N GLY A 78 6.39 -10.54 -11.54
CA GLY A 78 5.20 -10.37 -10.70
C GLY A 78 5.22 -11.22 -9.42
N GLN A 79 6.34 -11.86 -9.11
CA GLN A 79 6.47 -12.73 -7.94
C GLN A 79 7.01 -11.96 -6.73
N ASP A 80 6.47 -12.29 -5.56
CA ASP A 80 7.03 -11.81 -4.31
C ASP A 80 8.29 -12.60 -3.94
N LEU A 81 9.41 -11.90 -3.82
CA LEU A 81 10.68 -12.45 -3.34
C LEU A 81 10.68 -12.61 -1.82
N CYS A 82 9.92 -11.77 -1.16
CA CYS A 82 9.68 -11.80 0.28
C CYS A 82 8.23 -11.42 0.53
N SER A 83 7.58 -12.16 1.44
CA SER A 83 6.20 -11.94 1.81
C SER A 83 6.00 -12.35 3.27
N LEU A 84 5.62 -11.39 4.09
CA LEU A 84 5.42 -11.54 5.53
C LEU A 84 3.97 -11.17 5.88
N PRO A 85 3.01 -12.10 5.74
CA PRO A 85 1.63 -11.86 6.15
C PRO A 85 1.52 -11.75 7.68
N ILE A 86 0.50 -11.05 8.14
CA ILE A 86 0.14 -11.01 9.56
C ILE A 86 -0.41 -12.39 9.94
N ASP A 87 0.01 -12.89 11.08
CA ASP A 87 -0.53 -14.13 11.63
C ASP A 87 -2.07 -14.06 11.79
N PRO A 88 -2.83 -15.06 11.31
CA PRO A 88 -4.28 -15.07 11.36
C PRO A 88 -4.88 -14.81 12.75
N ALA A 89 -4.31 -15.40 13.79
CA ALA A 89 -4.78 -15.16 15.15
C ALA A 89 -4.58 -13.70 15.60
N THR A 90 -3.58 -13.02 15.05
CA THR A 90 -3.38 -11.57 15.26
C THR A 90 -4.42 -10.76 14.51
N VAL A 91 -4.75 -11.13 13.26
CA VAL A 91 -5.83 -10.49 12.49
C VAL A 91 -7.15 -10.60 13.24
N GLU A 92 -7.52 -11.81 13.70
CA GLU A 92 -8.74 -12.05 14.48
C GLU A 92 -8.81 -11.20 15.75
N LYS A 93 -7.70 -11.10 16.51
CA LYS A 93 -7.64 -10.26 17.71
C LYS A 93 -7.85 -8.79 17.40
N VAL A 94 -7.22 -8.26 16.33
CA VAL A 94 -7.38 -6.87 15.92
C VAL A 94 -8.84 -6.60 15.52
N LEU A 95 -9.46 -7.51 14.77
CA LEU A 95 -10.86 -7.39 14.37
C LEU A 95 -11.80 -7.43 15.58
N ALA A 96 -11.53 -8.30 16.55
CA ALA A 96 -12.33 -8.40 17.78
C ALA A 96 -12.25 -7.10 18.61
N VAL A 97 -11.07 -6.51 18.75
CA VAL A 97 -10.88 -5.22 19.47
C VAL A 97 -11.57 -4.06 18.77
N THR A 98 -11.64 -4.08 17.44
CA THR A 98 -12.25 -3.01 16.63
C THR A 98 -13.70 -3.27 16.24
N ALA A 99 -14.32 -4.37 16.73
CA ALA A 99 -15.65 -4.80 16.29
C ALA A 99 -16.75 -3.78 16.55
N ASP A 100 -16.70 -3.10 17.72
CA ASP A 100 -17.69 -2.11 18.15
C ASP A 100 -17.28 -0.66 17.79
N ALA A 101 -16.15 -0.47 17.13
CA ALA A 101 -15.68 0.85 16.77
C ALA A 101 -16.35 1.37 15.50
N ASP A 102 -16.66 2.68 15.47
CA ASP A 102 -17.07 3.37 14.23
C ASP A 102 -15.83 3.65 13.39
N ALA A 103 -15.36 2.62 12.71
CA ALA A 103 -14.13 2.64 11.92
C ALA A 103 -14.31 1.99 10.55
N ALA A 104 -13.71 2.61 9.54
CA ALA A 104 -13.54 1.98 8.23
C ALA A 104 -12.24 1.17 8.20
N ALA A 105 -12.34 -0.11 7.85
CA ALA A 105 -11.20 -1.00 7.71
C ALA A 105 -10.79 -1.14 6.24
N VAL A 106 -9.48 -1.10 5.99
CA VAL A 106 -8.86 -1.41 4.70
C VAL A 106 -7.96 -2.61 4.88
N PHE A 107 -8.22 -3.66 4.12
CA PHE A 107 -7.51 -4.93 4.12
C PHE A 107 -6.56 -4.98 2.94
N PHE A 108 -5.29 -5.24 3.19
CA PHE A 108 -4.30 -5.44 2.13
C PHE A 108 -4.00 -6.94 2.06
N LEU A 109 -4.52 -7.59 1.01
CA LEU A 109 -4.39 -9.01 0.75
C LEU A 109 -3.50 -9.20 -0.48
N GLY A 110 -2.37 -9.88 -0.30
CA GLY A 110 -1.38 -9.93 -1.35
C GLY A 110 -0.96 -8.51 -1.79
N ASN A 111 -1.08 -8.24 -3.06
CA ASN A 111 -0.70 -6.96 -3.68
C ASN A 111 -1.89 -6.01 -3.95
N GLU A 112 -3.07 -6.34 -3.45
CA GLU A 112 -4.33 -5.61 -3.68
C GLU A 112 -4.90 -5.09 -2.35
N LEU A 113 -5.87 -4.18 -2.43
CA LEU A 113 -6.57 -3.66 -1.27
C LEU A 113 -8.08 -3.82 -1.39
N TYR A 114 -8.73 -4.06 -0.25
CA TYR A 114 -10.14 -4.38 -0.15
C TYR A 114 -10.80 -3.53 0.92
N ILE A 115 -11.98 -3.01 0.61
CA ILE A 115 -12.77 -2.16 1.51
C ILE A 115 -14.23 -2.62 1.42
N GLU A 116 -14.95 -2.62 2.54
CA GLU A 116 -16.37 -2.93 2.51
C GLU A 116 -17.17 -1.86 1.77
N GLU A 117 -18.09 -2.27 0.89
CA GLU A 117 -18.93 -1.39 0.07
C GLU A 117 -19.68 -0.34 0.90
N ARG A 118 -20.07 -0.65 2.14
CA ARG A 118 -20.75 0.28 3.05
C ARG A 118 -19.94 1.55 3.38
N PHE A 119 -18.63 1.55 3.14
CA PHE A 119 -17.75 2.70 3.37
C PHE A 119 -17.51 3.54 2.12
N ARG A 120 -17.99 3.10 0.96
CA ARG A 120 -17.84 3.82 -0.30
C ARG A 120 -18.51 5.19 -0.22
N GLY A 121 -17.78 6.25 -0.61
CA GLY A 121 -18.22 7.64 -0.48
C GLY A 121 -18.26 8.18 0.94
N ARG A 122 -17.80 7.42 1.95
CA ARG A 122 -17.78 7.81 3.36
C ARG A 122 -16.38 8.12 3.91
N MET A 123 -15.34 8.08 3.07
CA MET A 123 -13.97 8.36 3.51
C MET A 123 -13.80 9.74 4.20
N PRO A 124 -14.50 10.81 3.76
CA PRO A 124 -14.46 12.10 4.48
C PRO A 124 -14.98 12.03 5.93
N TYR A 125 -15.99 11.19 6.20
CA TYR A 125 -16.52 10.98 7.54
C TYR A 125 -15.46 10.43 8.50
N PHE A 126 -14.57 9.58 8.02
CA PHE A 126 -13.47 9.00 8.79
C PHE A 126 -12.17 9.82 8.72
N GLY A 127 -12.22 11.09 8.26
CA GLY A 127 -11.05 11.97 8.18
C GLY A 127 -10.01 11.56 7.14
N CYS A 128 -10.32 10.60 6.26
CA CYS A 128 -9.39 10.06 5.27
C CYS A 128 -9.74 10.39 3.81
N GLN A 129 -10.38 11.56 3.60
CA GLN A 129 -10.75 12.08 2.27
C GLN A 129 -9.58 12.13 1.28
N CYS A 130 -8.34 12.26 1.77
CA CYS A 130 -7.15 12.27 0.90
C CYS A 130 -6.90 10.94 0.19
N PHE A 131 -7.48 9.84 0.66
CA PHE A 131 -7.38 8.52 0.04
C PHE A 131 -8.57 8.19 -0.88
N GLU A 132 -9.68 8.94 -0.81
CA GLU A 132 -10.92 8.59 -1.53
C GLU A 132 -10.69 8.41 -3.03
N ALA A 133 -10.05 9.38 -3.70
CA ALA A 133 -9.79 9.30 -5.13
C ALA A 133 -8.82 8.16 -5.51
N LEU A 134 -7.94 7.76 -4.60
CA LEU A 134 -7.03 6.63 -4.80
C LEU A 134 -7.79 5.32 -4.66
N TYR A 135 -8.57 5.17 -3.59
CA TYR A 135 -9.31 3.94 -3.31
C TYR A 135 -10.40 3.68 -4.35
N GLU A 136 -11.07 4.72 -4.87
CA GLU A 136 -12.02 4.55 -5.99
C GLU A 136 -11.36 3.98 -7.26
N LYS A 137 -10.06 4.17 -7.44
CA LYS A 137 -9.33 3.68 -8.61
C LYS A 137 -8.75 2.29 -8.44
N CYS A 138 -8.36 1.92 -7.22
CA CYS A 138 -7.57 0.70 -7.01
C CYS A 138 -8.15 -0.25 -5.95
N ALA A 139 -9.18 0.13 -5.18
CA ALA A 139 -9.76 -0.76 -4.19
C ALA A 139 -10.77 -1.73 -4.80
N HIS A 140 -10.76 -2.96 -4.31
CA HIS A 140 -11.85 -3.90 -4.47
C HIS A 140 -12.91 -3.64 -3.40
N TRP A 141 -14.09 -3.20 -3.83
CA TRP A 141 -15.21 -2.95 -2.93
C TRP A 141 -15.97 -4.26 -2.72
N VAL A 142 -16.05 -4.72 -1.49
CA VAL A 142 -16.63 -6.03 -1.14
C VAL A 142 -17.88 -5.87 -0.27
N PRO A 143 -18.91 -6.70 -0.46
CA PRO A 143 -20.14 -6.61 0.33
C PRO A 143 -19.94 -7.08 1.78
N ASP A 144 -19.01 -8.02 2.00
CA ASP A 144 -18.83 -8.71 3.27
C ASP A 144 -17.34 -9.01 3.51
N ARG A 145 -16.76 -8.40 4.55
CA ARG A 145 -15.36 -8.63 4.94
C ARG A 145 -15.15 -10.01 5.55
N ASP A 146 -16.15 -10.56 6.24
CA ASP A 146 -15.99 -11.84 6.96
C ASP A 146 -15.91 -12.98 5.93
N ALA A 147 -16.70 -12.89 4.85
CA ALA A 147 -16.58 -13.81 3.72
C ALA A 147 -15.20 -13.67 3.01
N LEU A 148 -14.72 -12.44 2.81
CA LEU A 148 -13.39 -12.18 2.25
C LEU A 148 -12.29 -12.81 3.11
N LEU A 149 -12.34 -12.60 4.42
CA LEU A 149 -11.31 -13.09 5.34
C LEU A 149 -11.39 -14.61 5.55
N ALA A 150 -12.56 -15.23 5.46
CA ALA A 150 -12.67 -16.68 5.50
C ALA A 150 -11.83 -17.37 4.41
N GLU A 151 -11.67 -16.72 3.26
CA GLU A 151 -10.88 -17.25 2.14
C GLU A 151 -9.41 -16.81 2.17
N HIS A 152 -9.13 -15.61 2.71
CA HIS A 152 -7.85 -14.91 2.50
C HIS A 152 -7.12 -14.51 3.78
N ILE A 153 -7.53 -14.96 4.98
CA ILE A 153 -6.93 -14.52 6.24
C ILE A 153 -5.42 -14.77 6.34
N HIS A 154 -4.92 -15.79 5.64
CA HIS A 154 -3.49 -16.12 5.59
C HIS A 154 -2.67 -15.18 4.68
N ASP A 155 -3.33 -14.30 3.92
CA ASP A 155 -2.68 -13.41 2.97
C ASP A 155 -2.76 -11.92 3.35
N VAL A 156 -3.20 -11.64 4.56
CA VAL A 156 -3.29 -10.26 5.10
C VAL A 156 -1.89 -9.73 5.35
N ARG A 157 -1.48 -8.72 4.57
CA ARG A 157 -0.16 -8.07 4.67
C ARG A 157 -0.18 -6.84 5.56
N LYS A 158 -1.32 -6.15 5.58
CA LYS A 158 -1.50 -4.91 6.32
C LYS A 158 -2.99 -4.71 6.62
N LEU A 159 -3.28 -4.05 7.73
CA LEU A 159 -4.60 -3.56 8.10
C LEU A 159 -4.49 -2.08 8.42
N ASN A 160 -5.39 -1.28 7.86
CA ASN A 160 -5.58 0.10 8.27
C ASN A 160 -6.99 0.28 8.80
N PHE A 161 -7.11 1.02 9.90
CA PHE A 161 -8.40 1.44 10.45
C PHE A 161 -8.44 2.96 10.49
N PHE A 162 -9.54 3.53 10.01
CA PHE A 162 -9.82 4.95 10.05
C PHE A 162 -11.01 5.16 10.97
N PHE A 163 -10.77 5.78 12.13
CA PHE A 163 -11.78 6.02 13.16
C PHE A 163 -12.44 7.37 12.93
N HIS A 164 -13.75 7.43 13.15
CA HIS A 164 -14.46 8.71 13.12
C HIS A 164 -14.08 9.57 14.31
N ASP A 165 -14.04 8.99 15.50
CA ASP A 165 -13.69 9.69 16.74
C ASP A 165 -12.26 9.32 17.19
N HIS A 166 -11.45 10.35 17.47
CA HIS A 166 -10.10 10.17 18.01
C HIS A 166 -10.11 9.47 19.38
N ALA A 167 -11.17 9.63 20.19
CA ALA A 167 -11.29 8.94 21.46
C ALA A 167 -11.44 7.41 21.31
N GLU A 168 -12.00 6.92 20.21
CA GLU A 168 -12.12 5.50 19.91
C GLU A 168 -10.77 4.88 19.55
N TRP A 169 -9.90 5.65 18.91
CA TRP A 169 -8.54 5.21 18.58
C TRP A 169 -7.66 4.98 19.81
N LEU A 170 -7.97 5.64 20.95
CA LEU A 170 -7.20 5.54 22.19
C LEU A 170 -7.66 4.41 23.12
N ARG A 171 -8.69 3.64 22.77
CA ARG A 171 -9.21 2.50 23.54
C ARG A 171 -8.53 1.20 23.13
#